data_d37fa80be75dba194be1792b5cccb166
#
_entry.id   d37fa80be75dba194be1792b5cccb166
#
_cell.length_a   1.000
_cell.length_b   1.000
_cell.length_c   1.000
_cell.angle_alpha   90.00
_cell.angle_beta   90.00
_cell.angle_gamma   90.00
#
_symmetry.space_group_name_H-M   'P 1'
#
loop_
_entity.id
_entity.type
_entity.pdbx_description
1 polymer ?
#
loop_
_entity_poly.entity_id
_entity_poly.type
_entity_poly.pdbx_seq_one_letter_code
_entity_poly.pdbx_strand_id
1 'polypeptide(L)'
;MIKLLFRIALFLVLGILLYNRFFGTAEEKAHSKAIIEEAKALGKASWALLKSEKEKLNQGKYDNALDRIETLFGQLRTRARSENDRNALDQLAELEQQRRTLETRMERLNAQKVNASGMSERRAVSQEEAVLKADLRKLLDQTESVMQYME
;
A
#
# COMPACT_ATOMS: atom_id res chain seq x y z
N MET A 1 -4.96 -35.25 -35.06
CA MET A 1 -4.21 -35.67 -33.87
C MET A 1 -4.10 -34.55 -32.84
N ILE A 2 -3.74 -33.31 -33.21
CA ILE A 2 -3.57 -32.17 -32.27
C ILE A 2 -4.82 -31.88 -31.42
N LYS A 3 -6.03 -31.95 -31.99
CA LYS A 3 -7.29 -31.72 -31.27
C LYS A 3 -7.56 -32.77 -30.18
N LEU A 4 -7.08 -34.00 -30.35
CA LEU A 4 -7.21 -35.06 -29.35
C LEU A 4 -6.25 -34.83 -28.20
N LEU A 5 -5.01 -34.45 -28.48
CA LEU A 5 -4.01 -34.11 -27.47
C LEU A 5 -4.45 -32.91 -26.61
N PHE A 6 -5.05 -31.89 -27.24
CA PHE A 6 -5.58 -30.72 -26.52
C PHE A 6 -6.75 -31.09 -25.57
N ARG A 7 -7.63 -32.02 -25.98
CA ARG A 7 -8.69 -32.51 -25.11
C ARG A 7 -8.16 -33.30 -23.92
N ILE A 8 -7.16 -34.17 -24.16
CA ILE A 8 -6.54 -34.95 -23.09
C ILE A 8 -5.82 -34.01 -22.10
N ALA A 9 -5.10 -33.00 -22.60
CA ALA A 9 -4.45 -32.00 -21.76
C ALA A 9 -5.46 -31.20 -20.92
N LEU A 10 -6.59 -30.81 -21.51
CA LEU A 10 -7.67 -30.11 -20.81
C LEU A 10 -8.27 -30.97 -19.69
N PHE A 11 -8.52 -32.26 -19.95
CA PHE A 11 -9.04 -33.19 -18.93
C PHE A 11 -8.02 -33.46 -17.82
N LEU A 12 -6.71 -33.51 -18.15
CA LEU A 12 -5.64 -33.61 -17.15
C LEU A 12 -5.60 -32.38 -16.24
N VAL A 13 -5.64 -31.18 -16.81
CA VAL A 13 -5.65 -29.93 -16.04
C VAL A 13 -6.90 -29.84 -15.16
N LEU A 14 -8.08 -30.14 -15.70
CA LEU A 14 -9.31 -30.20 -14.93
C LEU A 14 -9.27 -31.28 -13.83
N GLY A 15 -8.71 -32.45 -14.13
CA GLY A 15 -8.52 -33.52 -13.16
C GLY A 15 -7.60 -33.12 -12.00
N ILE A 16 -6.48 -32.41 -12.30
CA ILE A 16 -5.56 -31.90 -11.28
C ILE A 16 -6.21 -30.83 -10.42
N LEU A 17 -6.98 -29.90 -11.04
CA LEU A 17 -7.71 -28.87 -10.31
C LEU A 17 -8.78 -29.45 -9.39
N LEU A 18 -9.54 -30.44 -9.87
CA LEU A 18 -10.56 -31.13 -9.08
C LEU A 18 -9.89 -31.97 -7.97
N TYR A 19 -8.80 -32.68 -8.28
CA TYR A 19 -8.05 -33.45 -7.30
C TYR A 19 -7.52 -32.54 -6.19
N ASN A 20 -6.90 -31.40 -6.53
CA ASN A 20 -6.37 -30.47 -5.55
C ASN A 20 -7.47 -29.84 -4.67
N ARG A 21 -8.68 -29.62 -5.25
CA ARG A 21 -9.82 -29.06 -4.50
C ARG A 21 -10.48 -30.10 -3.57
N PHE A 22 -10.55 -31.36 -3.98
CA PHE A 22 -11.25 -32.41 -3.20
C PHE A 22 -10.34 -33.21 -2.31
N PHE A 23 -9.09 -33.42 -2.71
CA PHE A 23 -8.13 -34.28 -2.01
C PHE A 23 -6.94 -33.52 -1.40
N GLY A 24 -6.92 -32.19 -1.48
CA GLY A 24 -5.92 -31.36 -0.80
C GLY A 24 -5.89 -31.71 0.69
N THR A 25 -4.70 -31.96 1.22
CA THR A 25 -4.50 -32.38 2.61
C THR A 25 -5.07 -31.33 3.58
N ALA A 26 -5.43 -31.77 4.79
CA ALA A 26 -5.90 -30.88 5.85
C ALA A 26 -4.89 -29.76 6.15
N GLU A 27 -3.60 -30.04 5.99
CA GLU A 27 -2.50 -29.09 6.16
C GLU A 27 -2.49 -28.00 5.07
N GLU A 28 -2.70 -28.35 3.79
CA GLU A 28 -2.79 -27.37 2.69
C GLU A 28 -4.02 -26.46 2.83
N LYS A 29 -5.15 -27.03 3.28
CA LYS A 29 -6.35 -26.25 3.59
C LYS A 29 -6.17 -25.33 4.79
N ALA A 30 -5.47 -25.80 5.83
CA ALA A 30 -5.14 -25.00 7.01
C ALA A 30 -4.16 -23.87 6.63
N HIS A 31 -3.16 -24.16 5.79
CA HIS A 31 -2.20 -23.15 5.33
C HIS A 31 -2.88 -22.06 4.47
N SER A 32 -3.74 -22.46 3.54
CA SER A 32 -4.52 -21.50 2.73
C SER A 32 -5.45 -20.66 3.60
N LYS A 33 -6.06 -21.24 4.64
CA LYS A 33 -6.92 -20.53 5.58
C LYS A 33 -6.15 -19.54 6.45
N ALA A 34 -4.95 -19.95 6.92
CA ALA A 34 -4.06 -19.08 7.66
C ALA A 34 -3.60 -17.87 6.84
N ILE A 35 -3.23 -18.07 5.56
CA ILE A 35 -2.86 -16.99 4.64
C ILE A 35 -4.03 -16.01 4.43
N ILE A 36 -5.26 -16.50 4.27
CA ILE A 36 -6.45 -15.65 4.10
C ILE A 36 -6.74 -14.86 5.39
N GLU A 37 -6.60 -15.47 6.56
CA GLU A 37 -6.79 -14.79 7.84
C GLU A 37 -5.71 -13.75 8.10
N GLU A 38 -4.46 -14.05 7.75
CA GLU A 38 -3.35 -13.11 7.83
C GLU A 38 -3.55 -11.91 6.87
N ALA A 39 -3.97 -12.16 5.63
CA ALA A 39 -4.30 -11.10 4.66
C ALA A 39 -5.43 -10.20 5.16
N LYS A 40 -6.48 -10.77 5.77
CA LYS A 40 -7.58 -9.99 6.38
C LYS A 40 -7.12 -9.19 7.60
N ALA A 41 -6.24 -9.74 8.42
CA ALA A 41 -5.68 -9.05 9.58
C ALA A 41 -4.80 -7.87 9.12
N LEU A 42 -3.97 -8.06 8.10
CA LEU A 42 -3.17 -7.01 7.47
C LEU A 42 -4.07 -5.91 6.87
N GLY A 43 -5.15 -6.28 6.20
CA GLY A 43 -6.13 -5.32 5.67
C GLY A 43 -6.72 -4.44 6.78
N LYS A 44 -7.19 -5.04 7.87
CA LYS A 44 -7.74 -4.28 9.02
C LYS A 44 -6.69 -3.38 9.68
N ALA A 45 -5.46 -3.87 9.85
CA ALA A 45 -4.36 -3.09 10.42
C ALA A 45 -4.01 -1.89 9.52
N SER A 46 -3.96 -2.10 8.20
CA SER A 46 -3.71 -1.06 7.22
C SER A 46 -4.78 0.03 7.23
N TRP A 47 -6.06 -0.34 7.33
CA TRP A 47 -7.17 0.61 7.47
C TRP A 47 -7.10 1.42 8.76
N ALA A 48 -6.80 0.77 9.88
CA ALA A 48 -6.64 1.45 11.17
C ALA A 48 -5.49 2.46 11.13
N LEU A 49 -4.37 2.09 10.51
CA LEU A 49 -3.21 2.96 10.34
C LEU A 49 -3.53 4.15 9.46
N LEU A 50 -4.12 3.93 8.28
CA LEU A 50 -4.54 5.00 7.36
C LEU A 50 -5.47 6.01 8.04
N LYS A 51 -6.50 5.53 8.74
CA LYS A 51 -7.45 6.37 9.45
C LYS A 51 -6.77 7.20 10.54
N SER A 52 -5.87 6.58 11.30
CA SER A 52 -5.08 7.26 12.34
C SER A 52 -4.22 8.38 11.75
N GLU A 53 -3.56 8.15 10.61
CA GLU A 53 -2.70 9.17 10.00
C GLU A 53 -3.52 10.32 9.38
N LYS A 54 -4.67 10.02 8.76
CA LYS A 54 -5.60 11.07 8.29
C LYS A 54 -6.10 11.95 9.45
N GLU A 55 -6.44 11.36 10.58
CA GLU A 55 -6.89 12.09 11.75
C GLU A 55 -5.79 12.98 12.35
N LYS A 56 -4.57 12.47 12.49
CA LYS A 56 -3.40 13.24 12.95
C LYS A 56 -3.07 14.39 12.01
N LEU A 57 -3.14 14.16 10.71
CA LEU A 57 -2.93 15.20 9.72
C LEU A 57 -3.97 16.32 9.84
N ASN A 58 -5.24 15.98 10.09
CA ASN A 58 -6.30 16.95 10.33
C ASN A 58 -6.08 17.75 11.63
N GLN A 59 -5.46 17.15 12.64
CA GLN A 59 -5.06 17.81 13.90
C GLN A 59 -3.76 18.62 13.76
N GLY A 60 -3.16 18.70 12.57
CA GLY A 60 -1.88 19.37 12.33
C GLY A 60 -0.65 18.61 12.82
N LYS A 61 -0.80 17.34 13.16
CA LYS A 61 0.28 16.45 13.60
C LYS A 61 0.74 15.60 12.41
N TYR A 62 1.87 15.91 11.85
CA TYR A 62 2.43 15.21 10.68
C TYR A 62 3.87 14.72 10.90
N ASP A 63 4.36 14.83 12.12
CA ASP A 63 5.65 14.25 12.51
C ASP A 63 5.58 12.73 12.33
N ASN A 64 6.57 12.18 11.65
CA ASN A 64 6.67 10.75 11.32
C ASN A 64 5.53 10.18 10.45
N ALA A 65 4.71 11.04 9.81
CA ALA A 65 3.62 10.56 8.94
C ALA A 65 4.17 9.75 7.76
N LEU A 66 5.29 10.17 7.17
CA LEU A 66 5.91 9.47 6.03
C LEU A 66 6.46 8.08 6.41
N ASP A 67 7.04 7.91 7.60
CA ASP A 67 7.52 6.61 8.10
C ASP A 67 6.36 5.62 8.29
N ARG A 68 5.22 6.14 8.77
CA ARG A 68 4.01 5.33 8.96
C ARG A 68 3.36 4.96 7.64
N ILE A 69 3.38 5.86 6.66
CA ILE A 69 2.93 5.56 5.29
C ILE A 69 3.84 4.51 4.66
N GLU A 70 5.13 4.53 4.90
CA GLU A 70 6.06 3.48 4.47
C GLU A 70 5.69 2.12 5.07
N THR A 71 5.39 2.08 6.37
CA THR A 71 4.91 0.87 7.04
C THR A 71 3.61 0.36 6.41
N LEU A 72 2.67 1.27 6.12
CA LEU A 72 1.41 0.95 5.45
C LEU A 72 1.66 0.37 4.05
N PHE A 73 2.53 0.97 3.26
CA PHE A 73 2.90 0.46 1.92
C PHE A 73 3.56 -0.91 2.00
N GLY A 74 4.37 -1.18 3.03
CA GLY A 74 4.93 -2.51 3.29
C GLY A 74 3.85 -3.58 3.49
N GLN A 75 2.83 -3.28 4.29
CA GLN A 75 1.69 -4.17 4.54
C GLN A 75 0.86 -4.40 3.26
N LEU A 76 0.52 -3.33 2.55
CA LEU A 76 -0.25 -3.41 1.30
C LEU A 76 0.50 -4.18 0.21
N ARG A 77 1.83 -3.98 0.10
CA ARG A 77 2.67 -4.72 -0.84
C ARG A 77 2.72 -6.21 -0.51
N THR A 78 2.76 -6.57 0.77
CA THR A 78 2.70 -7.97 1.20
C THR A 78 1.38 -8.60 0.80
N ARG A 79 0.26 -7.90 1.01
CA ARG A 79 -1.07 -8.35 0.60
C ARG A 79 -1.18 -8.49 -0.91
N ALA A 80 -0.80 -7.46 -1.68
CA ALA A 80 -0.84 -7.48 -3.14
C ALA A 80 -0.01 -8.64 -3.74
N ARG A 81 1.13 -8.97 -3.12
CA ARG A 81 1.94 -10.14 -3.52
C ARG A 81 1.24 -11.45 -3.22
N SER A 82 0.61 -11.60 -2.05
CA SER A 82 -0.12 -12.82 -1.68
C SER A 82 -1.33 -13.07 -2.59
N GLU A 83 -1.97 -12.00 -3.06
CA GLU A 83 -3.10 -12.04 -3.99
C GLU A 83 -2.66 -12.06 -5.47
N ASN A 84 -1.34 -11.95 -5.74
CA ASN A 84 -0.75 -11.85 -7.08
C ASN A 84 -1.31 -10.68 -7.91
N ASP A 85 -1.66 -9.59 -7.23
CA ASP A 85 -2.24 -8.39 -7.82
C ASP A 85 -1.14 -7.45 -8.33
N ARG A 86 -0.82 -7.57 -9.61
CA ARG A 86 0.20 -6.74 -10.28
C ARG A 86 -0.21 -5.27 -10.36
N ASN A 87 -1.49 -5.01 -10.58
CA ASN A 87 -1.99 -3.64 -10.70
C ASN A 87 -1.84 -2.87 -9.38
N ALA A 88 -2.21 -3.50 -8.26
CA ALA A 88 -1.98 -2.93 -6.93
C ALA A 88 -0.48 -2.71 -6.66
N LEU A 89 0.39 -3.65 -7.08
CA LEU A 89 1.84 -3.50 -6.92
C LEU A 89 2.40 -2.31 -7.71
N ASP A 90 1.94 -2.10 -8.94
CA ASP A 90 2.37 -0.97 -9.78
C ASP A 90 1.89 0.36 -9.18
N GLN A 91 0.64 0.45 -8.75
CA GLN A 91 0.11 1.64 -8.07
C GLN A 91 0.87 1.94 -6.77
N LEU A 92 1.17 0.92 -5.96
CA LEU A 92 1.96 1.09 -4.74
C LEU A 92 3.40 1.54 -5.03
N ALA A 93 4.00 1.15 -6.16
CA ALA A 93 5.31 1.63 -6.57
C ALA A 93 5.29 3.13 -6.92
N GLU A 94 4.24 3.60 -7.59
CA GLU A 94 4.06 5.03 -7.88
C GLU A 94 3.86 5.85 -6.60
N LEU A 95 3.03 5.37 -5.68
CA LEU A 95 2.81 6.03 -4.38
C LEU A 95 4.09 6.08 -3.53
N GLU A 96 4.90 5.03 -3.57
CA GLU A 96 6.20 5.00 -2.90
C GLU A 96 7.16 6.06 -3.46
N GLN A 97 7.17 6.26 -4.77
CA GLN A 97 7.96 7.33 -5.38
C GLN A 97 7.49 8.72 -4.96
N GLN A 98 6.16 8.94 -4.88
CA GLN A 98 5.59 10.18 -4.36
C GLN A 98 5.98 10.40 -2.90
N ARG A 99 5.90 9.37 -2.05
CA ARG A 99 6.33 9.45 -0.65
C ARG A 99 7.78 9.91 -0.51
N ARG A 100 8.69 9.30 -1.26
CA ARG A 100 10.13 9.68 -1.24
C ARG A 100 10.36 11.13 -1.69
N THR A 101 9.60 11.58 -2.67
CA THR A 101 9.66 12.98 -3.12
C THR A 101 9.23 13.93 -2.00
N LEU A 102 8.14 13.60 -1.30
CA LEU A 102 7.66 14.38 -0.16
C LEU A 102 8.66 14.39 0.99
N GLU A 103 9.28 13.25 1.28
CA GLU A 103 10.33 13.11 2.31
C GLU A 103 11.50 14.07 2.03
N THR A 104 12.04 14.05 0.83
CA THR A 104 13.12 14.96 0.43
C THR A 104 12.71 16.43 0.55
N ARG A 105 11.46 16.77 0.20
CA ARG A 105 10.94 18.15 0.35
C ARG A 105 10.78 18.53 1.82
N MET A 106 10.31 17.62 2.67
CA MET A 106 10.23 17.86 4.12
C MET A 106 11.58 18.11 4.76
N GLU A 107 12.60 17.32 4.39
CA GLU A 107 13.98 17.52 4.87
C GLU A 107 14.50 18.90 4.49
N ARG A 108 14.31 19.32 3.23
CA ARG A 108 14.68 20.69 2.79
C ARG A 108 13.93 21.77 3.56
N LEU A 109 12.64 21.59 3.76
CA LEU A 109 11.83 22.55 4.51
C LEU A 109 12.30 22.67 5.95
N ASN A 110 12.63 21.57 6.60
CA ASN A 110 13.16 21.57 7.95
C ASN A 110 14.51 22.31 8.03
N ALA A 111 15.39 22.10 7.06
CA ALA A 111 16.66 22.85 6.97
C ALA A 111 16.43 24.34 6.73
N GLN A 112 15.46 24.72 5.90
CA GLN A 112 15.10 26.11 5.66
C GLN A 112 14.47 26.77 6.90
N LYS A 113 13.65 26.05 7.67
CA LYS A 113 13.07 26.54 8.93
C LYS A 113 14.12 26.98 9.93
N VAL A 114 15.19 26.20 10.06
CA VAL A 114 16.30 26.52 10.97
C VAL A 114 17.04 27.77 10.55
N ASN A 115 17.16 28.05 9.25
CA ASN A 115 17.95 29.14 8.70
C ASN A 115 17.13 30.40 8.40
N ALA A 116 15.80 30.34 8.46
CA ALA A 116 14.91 31.46 8.13
C ALA A 116 14.97 32.58 9.17
N SER A 117 15.69 33.65 8.86
CA SER A 117 15.87 34.83 9.73
C SER A 117 14.96 35.99 9.38
N GLY A 118 14.58 36.12 8.09
CA GLY A 118 13.76 37.22 7.58
C GLY A 118 12.26 36.89 7.54
N MET A 119 11.42 37.96 7.53
CA MET A 119 9.95 37.79 7.46
C MET A 119 9.48 37.20 6.11
N SER A 120 10.18 37.52 5.02
CA SER A 120 9.91 36.96 3.69
C SER A 120 10.22 35.47 3.62
N GLU A 121 11.34 35.06 4.20
CA GLU A 121 11.77 33.66 4.27
C GLU A 121 10.79 32.82 5.11
N ARG A 122 10.35 33.33 6.24
CA ARG A 122 9.34 32.66 7.10
C ARG A 122 8.00 32.50 6.39
N ARG A 123 7.59 33.49 5.59
CA ARG A 123 6.37 33.37 4.77
C ARG A 123 6.52 32.29 3.68
N ALA A 124 7.65 32.25 2.98
CA ALA A 124 7.94 31.23 1.98
C ALA A 124 7.93 29.82 2.58
N VAL A 125 8.57 29.64 3.73
CA VAL A 125 8.57 28.38 4.50
C VAL A 125 7.15 27.97 4.90
N SER A 126 6.33 28.91 5.38
CA SER A 126 4.93 28.60 5.75
C SER A 126 4.07 28.21 4.55
N GLN A 127 4.29 28.83 3.39
CA GLN A 127 3.60 28.45 2.15
C GLN A 127 4.01 27.05 1.69
N GLU A 128 5.30 26.74 1.68
CA GLU A 128 5.79 25.42 1.30
C GLU A 128 5.28 24.32 2.25
N GLU A 129 5.21 24.62 3.55
CA GLU A 129 4.62 23.73 4.54
C GLU A 129 3.14 23.43 4.25
N ALA A 130 2.36 24.44 3.86
CA ALA A 130 0.97 24.25 3.48
C ALA A 130 0.82 23.38 2.24
N VAL A 131 1.69 23.55 1.24
CA VAL A 131 1.71 22.71 0.02
C VAL A 131 2.06 21.27 0.38
N LEU A 132 3.11 21.06 1.18
CA LEU A 132 3.50 19.72 1.61
C LEU A 132 2.39 18.98 2.38
N LYS A 133 1.66 19.70 3.24
CA LYS A 133 0.49 19.13 3.93
C LYS A 133 -0.61 18.72 2.95
N ALA A 134 -0.86 19.51 1.92
CA ALA A 134 -1.84 19.18 0.88
C ALA A 134 -1.40 17.96 0.07
N ASP A 135 -0.13 17.89 -0.32
CA ASP A 135 0.44 16.76 -1.05
C ASP A 135 0.41 15.47 -0.21
N LEU A 136 0.68 15.57 1.08
CA LEU A 136 0.59 14.42 2.01
C LEU A 136 -0.85 13.91 2.15
N ARG A 137 -1.84 14.81 2.21
CA ARG A 137 -3.27 14.42 2.17
C ARG A 137 -3.62 13.69 0.89
N LYS A 138 -3.16 14.23 -0.25
CA LYS A 138 -3.37 13.60 -1.55
C LYS A 138 -2.76 12.19 -1.60
N LEU A 139 -1.56 12.00 -1.07
CA LEU A 139 -0.92 10.68 -0.97
C LEU A 139 -1.77 9.70 -0.15
N LEU A 140 -2.31 10.14 0.99
CA LEU A 140 -3.18 9.32 1.83
C LEU A 140 -4.50 8.98 1.13
N ASP A 141 -5.10 9.92 0.40
CA ASP A 141 -6.34 9.69 -0.36
C ASP A 141 -6.12 8.71 -1.52
N GLN A 142 -5.00 8.81 -2.22
CA GLN A 142 -4.61 7.86 -3.25
C GLN A 142 -4.34 6.46 -2.66
N THR A 143 -3.70 6.40 -1.49
CA THR A 143 -3.49 5.14 -0.77
C THR A 143 -4.81 4.49 -0.39
N GLU A 144 -5.77 5.28 0.08
CA GLU A 144 -7.14 4.79 0.37
C GLU A 144 -7.80 4.20 -0.87
N SER A 145 -7.66 4.85 -2.03
CA SER A 145 -8.21 4.35 -3.30
C SER A 145 -7.61 3.00 -3.69
N VAL A 146 -6.29 2.82 -3.51
CA VAL A 146 -5.64 1.51 -3.74
C VAL A 146 -6.16 0.45 -2.77
N MET A 147 -6.34 0.81 -1.50
CA MET A 147 -6.89 -0.12 -0.50
C MET A 147 -8.31 -0.55 -0.82
N GLN A 148 -9.16 0.38 -1.29
CA GLN A 148 -10.53 0.09 -1.74
C GLN A 148 -10.55 -0.81 -2.97
N TYR A 149 -9.60 -0.62 -3.89
CA TYR A 149 -9.46 -1.47 -5.06
C TYR A 149 -9.09 -2.92 -4.70
N MET A 150 -8.29 -3.09 -3.63
CA MET A 150 -7.84 -4.40 -3.15
C MET A 150 -8.88 -5.13 -2.27
N GLU A 151 -10.03 -4.54 -1.95
CA GLU A 151 -11.12 -5.18 -1.18
C GLU A 151 -12.07 -5.98 -2.08
#